data_7594a56fce8a2b143d53dae8626643f4
#
_entry.id   7594a56fce8a2b143d53dae8626643f4
#
_cell.length_a   1.000
_cell.length_b   1.000
_cell.length_c   1.000
_cell.angle_alpha   90.00
_cell.angle_beta   90.00
_cell.angle_gamma   90.00
#
_symmetry.space_group_name_H-M   'P 1'
#
loop_
_entity.id
_entity.type
_entity.pdbx_description
1 polymer ?
#
loop_
_entity_poly.entity_id
_entity_poly.type
_entity_poly.pdbx_seq_one_letter_code
_entity_poly.pdbx_strand_id
1 'polypeptide(L)'
;MRVTVYSTPSCPYCHQVKQYLQGRAITFEDRDVSRDPAAAEEMVRVSGQRGVPVVQVGDQVVVGFDRPRLDVLLDRASPKGLGVAVADAADMAARGVTDLASGAYVGRVRAGGVAERAGLRVGDVIVGLAGHPVASAASLETLVARLPRRRAIQAEYVRGGRRFRVTLEL
;
A
#
# COMPACT_ATOMS: atom_id res chain seq x y z
N MET A 1 9.72 1.15 -3.88
CA MET A 1 9.35 0.67 -5.24
C MET A 1 9.15 1.88 -6.12
N ARG A 2 9.77 1.90 -7.31
CA ARG A 2 9.58 2.96 -8.31
C ARG A 2 8.51 2.52 -9.30
N VAL A 3 7.51 3.38 -9.52
CA VAL A 3 6.49 3.21 -10.55
C VAL A 3 6.59 4.40 -11.50
N THR A 4 6.73 4.14 -12.79
CA THR A 4 6.79 5.15 -13.83
C THR A 4 5.64 4.93 -14.81
N VAL A 5 4.92 5.98 -15.15
CA VAL A 5 3.85 5.96 -16.15
C VAL A 5 4.29 6.81 -17.33
N TYR A 6 4.48 6.19 -18.48
CA TYR A 6 4.70 6.90 -19.73
C TYR A 6 3.33 7.22 -20.34
N SER A 7 3.07 8.49 -20.56
CA SER A 7 1.74 8.97 -20.94
C SER A 7 1.78 10.11 -21.94
N THR A 8 0.62 10.50 -22.47
CA THR A 8 0.41 11.77 -23.16
C THR A 8 -0.81 12.48 -22.58
N PRO A 9 -0.90 13.82 -22.63
CA PRO A 9 -2.01 14.57 -22.05
C PRO A 9 -3.38 14.24 -22.64
N SER A 10 -3.44 13.85 -23.91
CA SER A 10 -4.70 13.55 -24.63
C SER A 10 -5.14 12.11 -24.56
N CYS A 11 -4.42 11.24 -23.85
CA CYS A 11 -4.68 9.80 -23.82
C CYS A 11 -5.70 9.42 -22.73
N PRO A 12 -6.92 8.97 -23.07
CA PRO A 12 -7.94 8.60 -22.06
C PRO A 12 -7.51 7.43 -21.15
N TYR A 13 -6.86 6.41 -21.72
CA TYR A 13 -6.37 5.27 -20.95
C TYR A 13 -5.24 5.65 -19.99
N CYS A 14 -4.42 6.64 -20.35
CA CYS A 14 -3.39 7.18 -19.46
C CYS A 14 -4.01 7.84 -18.23
N HIS A 15 -5.11 8.59 -18.41
CA HIS A 15 -5.86 9.15 -17.29
C HIS A 15 -6.43 8.06 -16.38
N GLN A 16 -7.01 7.01 -16.96
CA GLN A 16 -7.55 5.88 -16.19
C GLN A 16 -6.46 5.17 -15.36
N VAL A 17 -5.29 4.91 -15.96
CA VAL A 17 -4.14 4.35 -15.22
C VAL A 17 -3.72 5.24 -14.08
N LYS A 18 -3.58 6.53 -14.30
CA LYS A 18 -3.17 7.49 -13.26
C LYS A 18 -4.20 7.55 -12.12
N GLN A 19 -5.48 7.64 -12.44
CA GLN A 19 -6.56 7.60 -11.44
C GLN A 19 -6.56 6.29 -10.65
N TYR A 20 -6.36 5.16 -11.33
CA TYR A 20 -6.28 3.84 -10.69
C TYR A 20 -5.10 3.75 -9.70
N LEU A 21 -3.92 4.23 -10.07
CA LEU A 21 -2.74 4.26 -9.19
C LEU A 21 -2.95 5.21 -7.99
N GLN A 22 -3.54 6.38 -8.23
CA GLN A 22 -3.88 7.35 -7.18
C GLN A 22 -4.91 6.77 -6.20
N GLY A 23 -5.96 6.12 -6.70
CA GLY A 23 -6.98 5.45 -5.87
C GLY A 23 -6.41 4.34 -4.98
N ARG A 24 -5.27 3.76 -5.37
CA ARG A 24 -4.52 2.79 -4.56
C ARG A 24 -3.43 3.42 -3.69
N ALA A 25 -3.35 4.75 -3.64
CA ALA A 25 -2.30 5.51 -2.96
C ALA A 25 -0.87 5.10 -3.40
N ILE A 26 -0.71 4.71 -4.68
CA ILE A 26 0.59 4.41 -5.28
C ILE A 26 1.20 5.71 -5.80
N THR A 27 2.38 6.04 -5.31
CA THR A 27 3.18 7.15 -5.84
C THR A 27 3.85 6.71 -7.14
N PHE A 28 3.74 7.51 -8.18
CA PHE A 28 4.36 7.24 -9.48
C PHE A 28 4.96 8.52 -10.09
N GLU A 29 5.91 8.33 -10.97
CA GLU A 29 6.48 9.37 -11.82
C GLU A 29 5.71 9.36 -13.17
N ASP A 30 5.11 10.49 -13.54
CA ASP A 30 4.44 10.66 -14.83
C ASP A 30 5.42 11.25 -15.84
N ARG A 31 5.68 10.55 -16.91
CA ARG A 31 6.58 10.98 -17.98
C ARG A 31 5.82 11.18 -19.27
N ASP A 32 5.72 12.46 -19.69
CA ASP A 32 5.04 12.86 -20.91
C ASP A 32 5.94 12.62 -22.13
N VAL A 33 5.68 11.52 -22.84
CA VAL A 33 6.45 11.14 -24.04
C VAL A 33 6.17 11.99 -25.26
N SER A 34 5.16 12.88 -25.21
CA SER A 34 4.91 13.84 -26.30
C SER A 34 5.80 15.08 -26.22
N ARG A 35 6.41 15.33 -25.04
CA ARG A 35 7.25 16.50 -24.77
C ARG A 35 8.68 16.16 -24.38
N ASP A 36 8.93 14.93 -23.97
CA ASP A 36 10.24 14.43 -23.55
C ASP A 36 10.70 13.30 -24.48
N PRO A 37 11.57 13.59 -25.48
CA PRO A 37 12.10 12.59 -26.40
C PRO A 37 12.87 11.47 -25.67
N ALA A 38 13.59 11.80 -24.60
CA ALA A 38 14.32 10.80 -23.82
C ALA A 38 13.36 9.83 -23.11
N ALA A 39 12.24 10.34 -22.59
CA ALA A 39 11.18 9.48 -22.04
C ALA A 39 10.54 8.58 -23.11
N ALA A 40 10.36 9.11 -24.34
CA ALA A 40 9.82 8.32 -25.44
C ALA A 40 10.77 7.18 -25.85
N GLU A 41 12.06 7.45 -25.96
CA GLU A 41 13.10 6.44 -26.26
C GLU A 41 13.18 5.40 -25.13
N GLU A 42 13.16 5.82 -23.86
CA GLU A 42 13.17 4.93 -22.72
C GLU A 42 11.93 4.02 -22.72
N MET A 43 10.75 4.59 -22.96
CA MET A 43 9.51 3.82 -23.07
C MET A 43 9.61 2.72 -24.14
N VAL A 44 10.11 3.06 -25.32
CA VAL A 44 10.30 2.07 -26.40
C VAL A 44 11.31 1.01 -26.01
N ARG A 45 12.40 1.38 -25.38
CA ARG A 45 13.45 0.45 -24.91
C ARG A 45 12.90 -0.56 -23.90
N VAL A 46 12.06 -0.12 -22.94
CA VAL A 46 11.55 -1.01 -21.87
C VAL A 46 10.32 -1.79 -22.28
N SER A 47 9.49 -1.28 -23.21
CA SER A 47 8.22 -1.90 -23.60
C SER A 47 8.24 -2.57 -24.98
N GLY A 48 9.20 -2.23 -25.83
CA GLY A 48 9.27 -2.68 -27.21
C GLY A 48 8.24 -2.05 -28.14
N GLN A 49 7.50 -1.01 -27.70
CA GLN A 49 6.43 -0.40 -28.48
C GLN A 49 6.32 1.11 -28.28
N ARG A 50 5.56 1.82 -29.13
CA ARG A 50 5.42 3.28 -29.14
C ARG A 50 4.09 3.79 -28.58
N GLY A 51 3.13 2.92 -28.28
CA GLY A 51 1.82 3.31 -27.75
C GLY A 51 1.85 3.62 -26.26
N VAL A 52 0.93 4.47 -25.79
CA VAL A 52 0.73 4.81 -24.38
C VAL A 52 -0.66 4.33 -23.92
N PRO A 53 -0.87 4.08 -22.61
CA PRO A 53 0.10 4.15 -21.52
C PRO A 53 1.05 2.94 -21.48
N VAL A 54 2.24 3.16 -20.96
CA VAL A 54 3.14 2.11 -20.49
C VAL A 54 3.40 2.35 -19.03
N VAL A 55 3.26 1.31 -18.20
CA VAL A 55 3.50 1.37 -16.75
C VAL A 55 4.67 0.48 -16.41
N GLN A 56 5.73 1.06 -15.89
CA GLN A 56 6.88 0.33 -15.38
C GLN A 56 6.80 0.22 -13.86
N VAL A 57 6.87 -1.00 -13.32
CA VAL A 57 6.84 -1.32 -11.89
C VAL A 57 8.12 -2.07 -11.55
N GLY A 58 9.14 -1.36 -11.05
CA GLY A 58 10.49 -1.92 -10.94
C GLY A 58 11.01 -2.35 -12.31
N ASP A 59 11.33 -3.64 -12.49
CA ASP A 59 11.82 -4.22 -13.74
C ASP A 59 10.69 -4.78 -14.64
N GLN A 60 9.46 -4.71 -14.20
CA GLN A 60 8.30 -5.23 -14.94
C GLN A 60 7.58 -4.13 -15.71
N VAL A 61 7.08 -4.46 -16.89
CA VAL A 61 6.39 -3.51 -17.76
C VAL A 61 5.00 -4.02 -18.11
N VAL A 62 4.02 -3.12 -18.04
CA VAL A 62 2.63 -3.33 -18.45
C VAL A 62 2.31 -2.34 -19.55
N VAL A 63 1.87 -2.86 -20.69
CA VAL A 63 1.43 -2.07 -21.85
C VAL A 63 -0.08 -1.91 -21.80
N GLY A 64 -0.57 -0.69 -21.96
CA GLY A 64 -1.99 -0.37 -21.85
C GLY A 64 -2.50 -0.38 -20.41
N PHE A 65 -3.83 -0.42 -20.25
CA PHE A 65 -4.50 -0.49 -18.96
C PHE A 65 -4.93 -1.91 -18.62
N ASP A 66 -3.96 -2.80 -18.39
CA ASP A 66 -4.20 -4.18 -17.92
C ASP A 66 -4.26 -4.19 -16.38
N ARG A 67 -5.47 -3.97 -15.84
CA ARG A 67 -5.71 -3.95 -14.38
C ARG A 67 -5.28 -5.25 -13.68
N PRO A 68 -5.67 -6.45 -14.14
CA PRO A 68 -5.25 -7.69 -13.49
C PRO A 68 -3.73 -7.82 -13.37
N ARG A 69 -3.00 -7.47 -14.43
CA ARG A 69 -1.54 -7.51 -14.41
C ARG A 69 -0.93 -6.44 -13.51
N LEU A 70 -1.48 -5.22 -13.54
CA LEU A 70 -1.08 -4.15 -12.62
C LEU A 70 -1.32 -4.53 -11.16
N ASP A 71 -2.48 -5.14 -10.82
CA ASP A 71 -2.78 -5.62 -9.48
C ASP A 71 -1.71 -6.59 -8.99
N VAL A 72 -1.38 -7.59 -9.79
CA VAL A 72 -0.35 -8.60 -9.43
C VAL A 72 1.01 -7.94 -9.19
N LEU A 73 1.42 -7.01 -10.05
CA LEU A 73 2.74 -6.37 -9.94
C LEU A 73 2.79 -5.40 -8.77
N LEU A 74 1.77 -4.58 -8.59
CA LEU A 74 1.70 -3.61 -7.50
C LEU A 74 1.59 -4.32 -6.14
N ASP A 75 0.85 -5.44 -6.05
CA ASP A 75 0.77 -6.23 -4.83
C ASP A 75 2.08 -6.94 -4.49
N ARG A 76 2.83 -7.39 -5.51
CA ARG A 76 4.18 -7.98 -5.31
C ARG A 76 5.21 -6.94 -4.89
N ALA A 77 5.10 -5.75 -5.42
CA ALA A 77 6.05 -4.67 -5.26
C ALA A 77 5.70 -3.70 -4.12
N SER A 78 4.44 -3.70 -3.64
CA SER A 78 4.09 -3.03 -2.39
C SER A 78 4.72 -3.80 -1.23
N PRO A 79 5.39 -3.11 -0.28
CA PRO A 79 5.78 -3.77 0.94
C PRO A 79 4.52 -4.40 1.53
N LYS A 80 4.63 -5.67 1.98
CA LYS A 80 3.57 -6.35 2.72
C LYS A 80 3.17 -5.45 3.88
N GLY A 81 2.09 -4.73 3.76
CA GLY A 81 1.67 -3.79 4.79
C GLY A 81 0.16 -3.77 4.91
N LEU A 82 -0.32 -3.69 6.13
CA LEU A 82 -1.74 -3.54 6.44
C LEU A 82 -2.30 -2.20 5.92
N GLY A 83 -1.44 -1.31 5.41
CA GLY A 83 -1.81 0.05 5.03
C GLY A 83 -1.99 0.95 6.25
N VAL A 84 -1.24 0.70 7.32
CA VAL A 84 -1.18 1.55 8.51
C VAL A 84 0.23 2.11 8.71
N ALA A 85 0.33 3.33 9.24
CA ALA A 85 1.54 3.81 9.88
C ALA A 85 1.32 3.66 11.40
N VAL A 86 2.25 3.01 12.05
CA VAL A 86 2.16 2.69 13.47
C VAL A 86 3.32 3.28 14.27
N ALA A 87 3.07 3.51 15.55
CA ALA A 87 4.06 3.85 16.55
C ALA A 87 3.93 2.87 17.73
N ASP A 88 4.92 2.82 18.61
CA ASP A 88 4.81 2.02 19.82
C ASP A 88 3.73 2.59 20.75
N ALA A 89 2.84 1.73 21.24
CA ALA A 89 1.80 2.15 22.16
C ALA A 89 2.38 2.70 23.46
N ALA A 90 3.53 2.20 23.91
CA ALA A 90 4.25 2.71 25.06
C ALA A 90 4.65 4.19 24.92
N ASP A 91 5.17 4.57 23.74
CA ASP A 91 5.53 5.97 23.46
C ASP A 91 4.31 6.88 23.42
N MET A 92 3.20 6.36 22.89
CA MET A 92 1.93 7.09 22.84
C MET A 92 1.29 7.20 24.23
N ALA A 93 1.43 6.19 25.09
CA ALA A 93 0.99 6.23 26.49
C ALA A 93 1.77 7.27 27.29
N ALA A 94 3.10 7.34 27.11
CA ALA A 94 3.95 8.36 27.74
C ALA A 94 3.55 9.80 27.36
N ARG A 95 2.90 9.96 26.19
CA ARG A 95 2.36 11.25 25.70
C ARG A 95 0.89 11.49 26.06
N GLY A 96 0.26 10.58 26.81
CA GLY A 96 -1.16 10.66 27.18
C GLY A 96 -2.15 10.44 26.02
N VAL A 97 -1.72 9.79 24.93
CA VAL A 97 -2.54 9.52 23.74
C VAL A 97 -3.34 8.22 23.87
N THR A 98 -2.82 7.24 24.60
CA THR A 98 -3.46 5.95 24.88
C THR A 98 -3.11 5.48 26.28
N ASP A 99 -3.95 4.63 26.88
CA ASP A 99 -3.68 4.02 28.19
C ASP A 99 -2.93 2.68 28.06
N LEU A 100 -2.62 2.24 26.85
CA LEU A 100 -1.98 0.96 26.59
C LEU A 100 -0.46 1.11 26.50
N ALA A 101 0.24 0.40 27.38
CA ALA A 101 1.71 0.35 27.40
C ALA A 101 2.31 -0.67 26.43
N SER A 102 1.50 -1.44 25.69
CA SER A 102 1.96 -2.47 24.76
C SER A 102 1.04 -2.55 23.54
N GLY A 103 1.63 -2.76 22.37
CA GLY A 103 0.93 -2.84 21.10
C GLY A 103 1.47 -1.85 20.06
N ALA A 104 0.88 -1.89 18.87
CA ALA A 104 1.17 -0.96 17.78
C ALA A 104 0.02 0.05 17.64
N TYR A 105 0.26 1.30 18.02
CA TYR A 105 -0.70 2.40 17.90
C TYR A 105 -0.83 2.82 16.44
N VAL A 106 -2.05 2.89 15.93
CA VAL A 106 -2.35 3.30 14.55
C VAL A 106 -2.40 4.83 14.48
N GLY A 107 -1.34 5.42 13.96
CA GLY A 107 -1.23 6.87 13.74
C GLY A 107 -1.81 7.35 12.41
N ARG A 108 -1.85 6.47 11.40
CA ARG A 108 -2.45 6.76 10.09
C ARG A 108 -2.95 5.48 9.43
N VAL A 109 -4.07 5.60 8.74
CA VAL A 109 -4.63 4.53 7.89
C VAL A 109 -4.63 5.01 6.44
N ARG A 110 -4.14 4.20 5.52
CA ARG A 110 -4.11 4.51 4.09
C ARG A 110 -5.47 4.23 3.48
N ALA A 111 -6.00 5.23 2.74
CA ALA A 111 -7.24 5.09 2.00
C ALA A 111 -7.15 3.92 0.99
N GLY A 112 -8.19 3.09 0.92
CA GLY A 112 -8.25 1.87 0.11
C GLY A 112 -7.34 0.74 0.59
N GLY A 113 -6.63 0.90 1.72
CA GLY A 113 -5.77 -0.11 2.30
C GLY A 113 -6.54 -1.25 2.98
N VAL A 114 -5.82 -2.36 3.26
CA VAL A 114 -6.39 -3.52 3.95
C VAL A 114 -7.00 -3.14 5.31
N ALA A 115 -6.29 -2.33 6.08
CA ALA A 115 -6.74 -1.90 7.40
C ALA A 115 -8.02 -1.04 7.34
N GLU A 116 -8.12 -0.12 6.38
CA GLU A 116 -9.32 0.71 6.22
C GLU A 116 -10.53 -0.13 5.84
N ARG A 117 -10.39 -1.03 4.84
CA ARG A 117 -11.47 -1.94 4.45
C ARG A 117 -11.94 -2.84 5.59
N ALA A 118 -11.02 -3.20 6.49
CA ALA A 118 -11.32 -3.97 7.69
C ALA A 118 -11.88 -3.12 8.84
N GLY A 119 -11.99 -1.79 8.69
CA GLY A 119 -12.56 -0.90 9.70
C GLY A 119 -11.60 -0.46 10.80
N LEU A 120 -10.27 -0.67 10.62
CA LEU A 120 -9.26 -0.07 11.49
C LEU A 120 -9.19 1.44 11.29
N ARG A 121 -8.94 2.17 12.38
CA ARG A 121 -8.94 3.64 12.40
C ARG A 121 -7.72 4.17 13.16
N VAL A 122 -7.42 5.43 12.93
CA VAL A 122 -6.46 6.17 13.76
C VAL A 122 -6.93 6.14 15.22
N GLY A 123 -6.01 5.88 16.13
CA GLY A 123 -6.31 5.72 17.56
C GLY A 123 -6.49 4.27 18.01
N ASP A 124 -6.62 3.31 17.10
CA ASP A 124 -6.62 1.89 17.47
C ASP A 124 -5.22 1.45 17.92
N VAL A 125 -5.17 0.49 18.83
CA VAL A 125 -3.91 -0.17 19.20
C VAL A 125 -4.00 -1.64 18.81
N ILE A 126 -3.21 -2.08 17.84
CA ILE A 126 -3.13 -3.48 17.42
C ILE A 126 -2.33 -4.26 18.47
N VAL A 127 -2.97 -5.26 19.06
CA VAL A 127 -2.41 -6.07 20.16
C VAL A 127 -2.22 -7.53 19.78
N GLY A 128 -2.76 -7.96 18.63
CA GLY A 128 -2.61 -9.33 18.12
C GLY A 128 -2.73 -9.39 16.60
N LEU A 129 -1.98 -10.29 15.96
CA LEU A 129 -2.03 -10.56 14.53
C LEU A 129 -1.76 -12.04 14.25
N ALA A 130 -2.66 -12.70 13.50
CA ALA A 130 -2.57 -14.11 13.14
C ALA A 130 -2.34 -15.05 14.35
N GLY A 131 -2.96 -14.76 15.49
CA GLY A 131 -2.79 -15.52 16.74
C GLY A 131 -1.52 -15.20 17.52
N HIS A 132 -0.67 -14.30 17.05
CA HIS A 132 0.54 -13.86 17.75
C HIS A 132 0.32 -12.51 18.43
N PRO A 133 0.85 -12.30 19.66
CA PRO A 133 0.77 -11.04 20.34
C PRO A 133 1.63 -9.99 19.64
N VAL A 134 1.11 -8.76 19.60
CA VAL A 134 1.82 -7.57 19.09
C VAL A 134 2.19 -6.70 20.27
N ALA A 135 3.47 -6.64 20.61
CA ALA A 135 3.98 -5.86 21.74
C ALA A 135 4.42 -4.44 21.36
N SER A 136 4.78 -4.23 20.07
CA SER A 136 5.32 -2.96 19.56
C SER A 136 5.06 -2.80 18.06
N ALA A 137 5.33 -1.61 17.51
CA ALA A 137 5.30 -1.37 16.07
C ALA A 137 6.25 -2.31 15.32
N ALA A 138 7.48 -2.48 15.82
CA ALA A 138 8.48 -3.36 15.23
C ALA A 138 8.04 -4.82 15.21
N SER A 139 7.36 -5.30 16.27
CA SER A 139 6.81 -6.66 16.32
C SER A 139 5.69 -6.85 15.30
N LEU A 140 4.83 -5.85 15.10
CA LEU A 140 3.80 -5.87 14.07
C LEU A 140 4.42 -5.96 12.66
N GLU A 141 5.42 -5.13 12.36
CA GLU A 141 6.12 -5.14 11.06
C GLU A 141 6.76 -6.51 10.78
N THR A 142 7.41 -7.09 11.78
CA THR A 142 8.02 -8.43 11.69
C THR A 142 6.98 -9.51 11.39
N LEU A 143 5.85 -9.50 12.09
CA LEU A 143 4.74 -10.42 11.85
C LEU A 143 4.17 -10.24 10.45
N VAL A 144 3.86 -9.00 10.04
CA VAL A 144 3.32 -8.69 8.72
C VAL A 144 4.27 -9.15 7.60
N ALA A 145 5.58 -9.01 7.76
CA ALA A 145 6.57 -9.47 6.79
C ALA A 145 6.54 -10.98 6.54
N ARG A 146 6.13 -11.77 7.55
CA ARG A 146 6.05 -13.23 7.51
C ARG A 146 4.70 -13.78 7.05
N LEU A 147 3.68 -12.92 6.94
CA LEU A 147 2.35 -13.36 6.57
C LEU A 147 2.29 -13.87 5.13
N PRO A 148 1.55 -14.95 4.88
CA PRO A 148 1.27 -15.41 3.53
C PRO A 148 0.40 -14.38 2.80
N ARG A 149 0.65 -14.20 1.50
CA ARG A 149 -0.18 -13.34 0.65
C ARG A 149 -1.52 -14.01 0.35
N ARG A 150 -2.58 -13.21 0.13
CA ARG A 150 -3.92 -13.65 -0.25
C ARG A 150 -4.58 -14.61 0.75
N ARG A 151 -4.49 -14.28 2.04
CA ARG A 151 -5.23 -14.97 3.10
C ARG A 151 -5.98 -13.98 3.98
N ALA A 152 -7.13 -14.41 4.42
CA ALA A 152 -7.85 -13.77 5.51
C ALA A 152 -7.09 -14.02 6.81
N ILE A 153 -6.73 -12.96 7.54
CA ILE A 153 -5.94 -13.02 8.77
C ILE A 153 -6.67 -12.26 9.85
N GLN A 154 -6.76 -12.85 11.03
CA GLN A 154 -7.37 -12.18 12.17
C GLN A 154 -6.37 -11.22 12.82
N ALA A 155 -6.84 -10.00 13.09
CA ALA A 155 -6.15 -9.04 13.93
C ALA A 155 -7.02 -8.72 15.15
N GLU A 156 -6.36 -8.51 16.28
CA GLU A 156 -6.97 -8.03 17.52
C GLU A 156 -6.48 -6.61 17.77
N TYR A 157 -7.39 -5.72 18.10
CA TYR A 157 -7.08 -4.34 18.41
C TYR A 157 -7.92 -3.82 19.58
N VAL A 158 -7.47 -2.77 20.21
CA VAL A 158 -8.18 -2.06 21.28
C VAL A 158 -8.57 -0.68 20.78
N ARG A 159 -9.82 -0.30 21.01
CA ARG A 159 -10.37 1.04 20.73
C ARG A 159 -11.21 1.47 21.92
N GLY A 160 -10.90 2.65 22.50
CA GLY A 160 -11.63 3.15 23.66
C GLY A 160 -11.67 2.16 24.84
N GLY A 161 -10.56 1.51 25.12
CA GLY A 161 -10.44 0.52 26.22
C GLY A 161 -11.12 -0.84 25.94
N ARG A 162 -11.79 -1.03 24.80
CA ARG A 162 -12.45 -2.28 24.43
C ARG A 162 -11.65 -3.04 23.38
N ARG A 163 -11.58 -4.37 23.50
CA ARG A 163 -10.91 -5.26 22.55
C ARG A 163 -11.86 -5.71 21.45
N PHE A 164 -11.40 -5.65 20.20
CA PHE A 164 -12.13 -6.06 19.01
C PHE A 164 -11.28 -7.04 18.19
N ARG A 165 -11.97 -7.83 17.37
CA ARG A 165 -11.34 -8.68 16.34
C ARG A 165 -11.83 -8.28 14.98
N VAL A 166 -10.95 -8.35 14.00
CA VAL A 166 -11.26 -8.04 12.61
C VAL A 166 -10.50 -8.99 11.68
N THR A 167 -11.10 -9.28 10.55
CA THR A 167 -10.45 -10.06 9.49
C THR A 167 -9.82 -9.09 8.48
N LEU A 168 -8.52 -9.27 8.26
CA LEU A 168 -7.73 -8.54 7.28
C LEU A 168 -7.58 -9.41 6.02
N GLU A 169 -8.04 -8.94 4.89
CA GLU A 169 -7.88 -9.60 3.59
C GLU A 169 -6.63 -9.03 2.89
N LEU A 170 -5.52 -9.79 2.94
CA LEU A 170 -4.21 -9.41 2.40
C LEU A 170 -4.10 -9.71 0.91
#